data_8151030cb2857d9320f5d26eead641ca
#
_entry.id   8151030cb2857d9320f5d26eead641ca
#
_cell.length_a   1.000
_cell.length_b   1.000
_cell.length_c   1.000
_cell.angle_alpha   90.00
_cell.angle_beta   90.00
_cell.angle_gamma   90.00
#
_symmetry.space_group_name_H-M   'P 1'
#
loop_
_entity.id
_entity.type
_entity.pdbx_description
1 polymer ?
#
loop_
_entity_poly.entity_id
_entity_poly.type
_entity_poly.pdbx_seq_one_letter_code
_entity_poly.pdbx_strand_id
1 'polypeptide(L)'
;MSKPRILLLQGPVGGFFKYLQGHLRDAGFEVKRLVFNGGDILFALGSDYEVAHPGEGGFPAYFVRLIGDWRPDAVVLFGDERPIHRAARQSAKAAGIPVWSFEEGYIRPDHITFELGGNNANSTIRETFDPEKVPPQPVSAPRLTGQTVAMGLRAWAYFVAHRSTRHRFEGYTHHRERRLRDEFRFWIRSFYRRTAAHRHDADLVREVLSGLYPPFFLVALQVHDDMQLRRHGRGWQNMTFTEMVLQSFRRSAPPGTRLIVKAHPLDVGHGHHRKNIRRLIRQYGLEDRVEYLQSGPLLPVVRHAKGLVSVNSTAGIAALRNHIPVIA
;
A
#
# COMPACT_ATOMS: atom_id res chain seq x y z
N MET A 1 -6.63 12.06 38.24
CA MET A 1 -6.47 12.50 36.86
C MET A 1 -7.36 11.63 35.97
N SER A 2 -8.12 12.20 35.04
CA SER A 2 -8.90 11.43 34.07
C SER A 2 -7.96 10.62 33.17
N LYS A 3 -8.39 9.41 32.77
CA LYS A 3 -7.59 8.60 31.82
C LYS A 3 -7.53 9.30 30.48
N PRO A 4 -6.36 9.33 29.81
CA PRO A 4 -6.27 9.85 28.44
C PRO A 4 -7.14 9.05 27.48
N ARG A 5 -7.81 9.73 26.52
CA ARG A 5 -8.80 9.16 25.61
C ARG A 5 -8.25 8.97 24.21
N ILE A 6 -8.30 7.74 23.72
CA ILE A 6 -7.81 7.41 22.37
C ILE A 6 -8.98 6.95 21.50
N LEU A 7 -9.19 7.62 20.37
CA LEU A 7 -10.18 7.24 19.38
C LEU A 7 -9.54 6.44 18.25
N LEU A 8 -9.87 5.15 18.14
CA LEU A 8 -9.45 4.30 17.04
C LEU A 8 -10.49 4.34 15.93
N LEU A 9 -10.07 4.70 14.71
CA LEU A 9 -10.90 4.64 13.51
C LEU A 9 -10.78 3.27 12.81
N GLN A 10 -10.95 3.22 11.48
CA GLN A 10 -10.87 1.98 10.74
C GLN A 10 -9.45 1.42 10.67
N GLY A 11 -9.27 0.20 11.15
CA GLY A 11 -8.01 -0.54 11.10
C GLY A 11 -7.73 -1.21 9.75
N PRO A 12 -6.63 -1.96 9.65
CA PRO A 12 -6.40 -2.88 8.54
C PRO A 12 -7.32 -4.09 8.63
N VAL A 13 -7.41 -4.86 7.54
CA VAL A 13 -8.12 -6.15 7.55
C VAL A 13 -7.43 -7.10 8.52
N GLY A 14 -8.15 -7.56 9.55
CA GLY A 14 -7.62 -8.43 10.60
C GLY A 14 -7.75 -7.83 12.00
N GLY A 15 -7.20 -8.55 12.98
CA GLY A 15 -7.36 -8.24 14.41
C GLY A 15 -6.43 -7.15 14.96
N PHE A 16 -5.62 -6.49 14.14
CA PHE A 16 -4.59 -5.56 14.62
C PHE A 16 -5.16 -4.50 15.59
N PHE A 17 -6.24 -3.81 15.21
CA PHE A 17 -6.85 -2.79 16.08
C PHE A 17 -7.56 -3.35 17.30
N LYS A 18 -7.98 -4.62 17.27
CA LYS A 18 -8.47 -5.31 18.47
C LYS A 18 -7.36 -5.49 19.50
N TYR A 19 -6.20 -5.99 19.07
CA TYR A 19 -5.04 -6.16 19.94
C TYR A 19 -4.50 -4.80 20.43
N LEU A 20 -4.39 -3.81 19.55
CA LEU A 20 -3.97 -2.47 19.91
C LEU A 20 -4.89 -1.86 20.98
N GLN A 21 -6.21 -2.02 20.81
CA GLN A 21 -7.20 -1.55 21.80
C GLN A 21 -6.98 -2.20 23.18
N GLY A 22 -6.73 -3.51 23.22
CA GLY A 22 -6.41 -4.22 24.46
C GLY A 22 -5.16 -3.65 25.14
N HIS A 23 -4.05 -3.58 24.42
CA HIS A 23 -2.80 -3.05 24.96
C HIS A 23 -2.89 -1.59 25.42
N LEU A 24 -3.62 -0.74 24.71
CA LEU A 24 -3.84 0.65 25.15
C LEU A 24 -4.65 0.71 26.45
N ARG A 25 -5.67 -0.14 26.62
CA ARG A 25 -6.44 -0.23 27.86
C ARG A 25 -5.61 -0.74 29.02
N ASP A 26 -4.80 -1.76 28.78
CA ASP A 26 -3.86 -2.30 29.77
C ASP A 26 -2.83 -1.25 30.20
N ALA A 27 -2.45 -0.36 29.30
CA ALA A 27 -1.58 0.80 29.56
C ALA A 27 -2.31 1.99 30.23
N GLY A 28 -3.60 1.85 30.56
CA GLY A 28 -4.36 2.84 31.32
C GLY A 28 -5.14 3.86 30.50
N PHE A 29 -5.22 3.71 29.19
CA PHE A 29 -6.01 4.61 28.32
C PHE A 29 -7.49 4.25 28.32
N GLU A 30 -8.37 5.25 28.18
CA GLU A 30 -9.76 5.07 27.79
C GLU A 30 -9.82 5.00 26.25
N VAL A 31 -10.29 3.86 25.70
CA VAL A 31 -10.24 3.64 24.26
C VAL A 31 -11.64 3.40 23.68
N LYS A 32 -12.03 4.26 22.73
CA LYS A 32 -13.21 4.08 21.89
C LYS A 32 -12.76 3.63 20.49
N ARG A 33 -13.38 2.59 19.94
CA ARG A 33 -13.11 2.06 18.61
C ARG A 33 -14.35 2.17 17.73
N LEU A 34 -14.22 2.84 16.58
CA LEU A 34 -15.27 2.91 15.57
C LEU A 34 -15.12 1.80 14.55
N VAL A 35 -16.26 1.23 14.16
CA VAL A 35 -16.39 0.29 13.05
C VAL A 35 -17.36 0.84 12.01
N PHE A 36 -17.08 0.58 10.73
CA PHE A 36 -17.76 1.24 9.61
C PHE A 36 -18.50 0.26 8.69
N ASN A 37 -18.30 -1.03 8.88
CA ASN A 37 -18.92 -2.08 8.06
C ASN A 37 -18.84 -3.44 8.75
N GLY A 38 -19.52 -4.42 8.21
CA GLY A 38 -19.55 -5.77 8.78
C GLY A 38 -18.21 -6.49 8.77
N GLY A 39 -17.29 -6.15 7.87
CA GLY A 39 -15.93 -6.67 7.89
C GLY A 39 -15.12 -6.13 9.08
N ASP A 40 -15.32 -4.86 9.45
CA ASP A 40 -14.71 -4.28 10.64
C ASP A 40 -15.27 -4.96 11.90
N ILE A 41 -16.60 -5.20 11.95
CA ILE A 41 -17.27 -5.91 13.07
C ILE A 41 -16.69 -7.32 13.21
N LEU A 42 -16.56 -8.08 12.11
CA LEU A 42 -16.03 -9.44 12.13
C LEU A 42 -14.69 -9.52 12.89
N PHE A 43 -13.82 -8.56 12.65
CA PHE A 43 -12.51 -8.49 13.31
C PHE A 43 -12.49 -7.66 14.60
N ALA A 44 -13.66 -7.18 15.05
CA ALA A 44 -13.85 -6.56 16.35
C ALA A 44 -14.51 -7.51 17.37
N LEU A 45 -15.04 -8.65 16.94
CA LEU A 45 -15.70 -9.61 17.82
C LEU A 45 -14.85 -9.98 19.05
N GLY A 46 -15.48 -9.97 20.23
CA GLY A 46 -14.80 -10.18 21.52
C GLY A 46 -13.98 -8.97 22.01
N SER A 47 -14.25 -7.78 21.49
CA SER A 47 -13.82 -6.48 22.04
C SER A 47 -14.96 -5.47 21.91
N ASP A 48 -14.89 -4.38 22.68
CA ASP A 48 -15.89 -3.31 22.57
C ASP A 48 -15.64 -2.48 21.31
N TYR A 49 -16.72 -2.10 20.66
CA TYR A 49 -16.71 -1.19 19.52
C TYR A 49 -18.01 -0.40 19.44
N GLU A 50 -17.96 0.71 18.76
CA GLU A 50 -19.12 1.53 18.42
C GLU A 50 -19.29 1.56 16.89
N VAL A 51 -20.52 1.35 16.43
CA VAL A 51 -20.84 1.45 14.99
C VAL A 51 -20.96 2.92 14.61
N ALA A 52 -20.24 3.34 13.59
CA ALA A 52 -20.39 4.69 13.09
C ALA A 52 -21.71 4.82 12.31
N HIS A 53 -22.55 5.75 12.74
CA HIS A 53 -23.83 6.11 12.10
C HIS A 53 -23.81 7.55 11.65
N PRO A 54 -23.26 7.88 10.45
CA PRO A 54 -23.06 9.25 10.02
C PRO A 54 -24.32 10.13 9.97
N GLY A 55 -25.47 9.59 9.56
CA GLY A 55 -26.72 10.33 9.45
C GLY A 55 -26.63 11.50 8.43
N GLU A 56 -27.49 12.50 8.62
CA GLU A 56 -27.46 13.72 7.82
C GLU A 56 -26.13 14.46 7.97
N GLY A 57 -25.59 15.00 6.87
CA GLY A 57 -24.28 15.66 6.83
C GLY A 57 -23.10 14.69 6.69
N GLY A 58 -23.35 13.37 6.67
CA GLY A 58 -22.35 12.36 6.42
C GLY A 58 -21.28 12.23 7.52
N PHE A 59 -20.22 11.49 7.20
CA PHE A 59 -19.15 11.20 8.17
C PHE A 59 -18.44 12.46 8.72
N PRO A 60 -18.15 13.54 7.96
CA PRO A 60 -17.50 14.73 8.50
C PRO A 60 -18.30 15.37 9.66
N ALA A 61 -19.61 15.56 9.47
CA ALA A 61 -20.47 16.16 10.49
C ALA A 61 -20.61 15.24 11.73
N TYR A 62 -20.76 13.93 11.50
CA TYR A 62 -20.75 12.94 12.58
C TYR A 62 -19.46 12.99 13.40
N PHE A 63 -18.32 13.03 12.71
CA PHE A 63 -17.01 13.03 13.38
C PHE A 63 -16.77 14.29 14.20
N VAL A 64 -17.17 15.47 13.69
CA VAL A 64 -17.05 16.72 14.43
C VAL A 64 -17.88 16.66 15.72
N ARG A 65 -19.13 16.16 15.68
CA ARG A 65 -19.93 15.96 16.90
C ARG A 65 -19.25 14.98 17.85
N LEU A 66 -18.81 13.84 17.35
CA LEU A 66 -18.16 12.81 18.17
C LEU A 66 -16.93 13.33 18.93
N ILE A 67 -16.04 14.08 18.26
CA ILE A 67 -14.86 14.62 18.94
C ILE A 67 -15.20 15.76 19.89
N GLY A 68 -16.26 16.53 19.61
CA GLY A 68 -16.78 17.56 20.52
C GLY A 68 -17.36 16.98 21.81
N ASP A 69 -18.14 15.89 21.69
CA ASP A 69 -18.82 15.24 22.83
C ASP A 69 -17.85 14.39 23.65
N TRP A 70 -17.05 13.54 22.98
CA TRP A 70 -16.18 12.59 23.68
C TRP A 70 -14.81 13.14 24.02
N ARG A 71 -14.35 14.20 23.32
CA ARG A 71 -13.07 14.92 23.54
C ARG A 71 -11.86 13.98 23.63
N PRO A 72 -11.49 13.27 22.53
CA PRO A 72 -10.31 12.42 22.53
C PRO A 72 -9.04 13.26 22.63
N ASP A 73 -8.05 12.75 23.36
CA ASP A 73 -6.70 13.33 23.41
C ASP A 73 -5.88 13.00 22.14
N ALA A 74 -6.25 11.91 21.46
CA ALA A 74 -5.67 11.54 20.17
C ALA A 74 -6.62 10.68 19.33
N VAL A 75 -6.44 10.76 18.01
CA VAL A 75 -7.08 9.89 17.02
C VAL A 75 -6.04 8.99 16.40
N VAL A 76 -6.34 7.69 16.27
CA VAL A 76 -5.47 6.70 15.65
C VAL A 76 -6.19 6.03 14.50
N LEU A 77 -5.53 5.91 13.36
CA LEU A 77 -6.10 5.36 12.13
C LEU A 77 -5.08 4.52 11.35
N PHE A 78 -5.55 3.75 10.36
CA PHE A 78 -4.69 2.98 9.45
C PHE A 78 -4.97 3.36 7.99
N GLY A 79 -3.96 3.94 7.33
CA GLY A 79 -4.10 4.47 5.97
C GLY A 79 -4.81 5.82 5.95
N ASP A 80 -4.07 6.89 6.00
CA ASP A 80 -4.53 8.27 6.18
C ASP A 80 -5.29 8.86 4.99
N GLU A 81 -5.15 8.26 3.80
CA GLU A 81 -5.81 8.71 2.57
C GLU A 81 -7.18 8.06 2.28
N ARG A 82 -7.65 7.13 3.15
CA ARG A 82 -9.04 6.65 3.03
C ARG A 82 -10.01 7.82 3.17
N PRO A 83 -11.12 7.87 2.41
CA PRO A 83 -12.04 9.03 2.43
C PRO A 83 -12.47 9.45 3.85
N ILE A 84 -12.86 8.49 4.70
CA ILE A 84 -13.25 8.75 6.09
C ILE A 84 -12.06 9.26 6.94
N HIS A 85 -10.86 8.72 6.74
CA HIS A 85 -9.68 9.11 7.50
C HIS A 85 -9.18 10.51 7.10
N ARG A 86 -9.26 10.85 5.82
CA ARG A 86 -8.93 12.20 5.36
C ARG A 86 -9.86 13.24 5.97
N ALA A 87 -11.16 12.97 5.99
CA ALA A 87 -12.13 13.85 6.63
C ALA A 87 -11.86 13.96 8.13
N ALA A 88 -11.61 12.83 8.82
CA ALA A 88 -11.27 12.81 10.24
C ALA A 88 -9.99 13.61 10.55
N ARG A 89 -8.92 13.45 9.75
CA ARG A 89 -7.68 14.23 9.92
C ARG A 89 -7.92 15.74 9.79
N GLN A 90 -8.70 16.16 8.80
CA GLN A 90 -9.02 17.58 8.61
C GLN A 90 -9.78 18.14 9.81
N SER A 91 -10.82 17.45 10.29
CA SER A 91 -11.61 17.87 11.44
C SER A 91 -10.82 17.83 12.75
N ALA A 92 -10.03 16.80 12.98
CA ALA A 92 -9.17 16.68 14.17
C ALA A 92 -8.11 17.77 14.20
N LYS A 93 -7.46 18.07 13.05
CA LYS A 93 -6.50 19.17 12.93
C LYS A 93 -7.15 20.52 13.26
N ALA A 94 -8.36 20.77 12.76
CA ALA A 94 -9.10 22.00 13.06
C ALA A 94 -9.47 22.13 14.56
N ALA A 95 -9.65 20.99 15.25
CA ALA A 95 -9.92 20.90 16.68
C ALA A 95 -8.65 20.84 17.56
N GLY A 96 -7.46 20.88 16.97
CA GLY A 96 -6.19 20.77 17.71
C GLY A 96 -5.90 19.36 18.27
N ILE A 97 -6.60 18.33 17.78
CA ILE A 97 -6.44 16.95 18.25
C ILE A 97 -5.37 16.25 17.41
N PRO A 98 -4.32 15.69 18.01
CA PRO A 98 -3.28 14.95 17.29
C PRO A 98 -3.83 13.68 16.64
N VAL A 99 -3.41 13.44 15.39
CA VAL A 99 -3.77 12.24 14.63
C VAL A 99 -2.54 11.40 14.40
N TRP A 100 -2.59 10.15 14.83
CA TRP A 100 -1.55 9.16 14.60
C TRP A 100 -1.98 8.18 13.52
N SER A 101 -1.14 7.99 12.53
CA SER A 101 -1.44 7.15 11.39
C SER A 101 -0.53 5.95 11.30
N PHE A 102 -1.13 4.76 11.27
CA PHE A 102 -0.46 3.54 10.86
C PHE A 102 -0.54 3.37 9.33
N GLU A 103 0.49 2.80 8.75
CA GLU A 103 0.50 2.34 7.36
C GLU A 103 1.37 1.08 7.25
N GLU A 104 1.21 0.31 6.19
CA GLU A 104 2.16 -0.76 5.86
C GLU A 104 3.57 -0.18 5.76
N GLY A 105 4.52 -0.81 6.44
CA GLY A 105 5.89 -0.30 6.51
C GLY A 105 6.55 -0.13 5.15
N TYR A 106 7.37 0.89 5.02
CA TYR A 106 8.19 1.12 3.81
C TYR A 106 9.23 0.01 3.62
N ILE A 107 9.66 -0.61 4.72
CA ILE A 107 10.56 -1.76 4.74
C ILE A 107 9.73 -3.01 5.00
N ARG A 108 9.67 -3.90 4.01
CA ARG A 108 8.86 -5.12 4.08
C ARG A 108 9.76 -6.37 4.01
N PRO A 109 9.42 -7.45 4.71
CA PRO A 109 8.35 -7.62 5.70
C PRO A 109 8.69 -6.99 7.06
N ASP A 110 7.84 -7.22 8.05
CA ASP A 110 8.11 -7.07 9.49
C ASP A 110 8.16 -5.63 10.05
N HIS A 111 7.86 -4.62 9.22
CA HIS A 111 7.80 -3.23 9.67
C HIS A 111 6.43 -2.62 9.39
N ILE A 112 5.99 -1.78 10.29
CA ILE A 112 4.81 -0.94 10.16
C ILE A 112 5.24 0.51 10.38
N THR A 113 4.67 1.42 9.60
CA THR A 113 4.91 2.86 9.79
C THR A 113 3.90 3.39 10.79
N PHE A 114 4.32 4.25 11.71
CA PHE A 114 3.47 4.92 12.69
C PHE A 114 3.96 6.36 12.86
N GLU A 115 3.18 7.33 12.42
CA GLU A 115 3.59 8.72 12.34
C GLU A 115 2.50 9.68 12.83
N LEU A 116 2.92 10.78 13.43
CA LEU A 116 2.05 11.90 13.79
C LEU A 116 1.69 12.71 12.54
N GLY A 117 0.42 13.05 12.38
CA GLY A 117 -0.10 13.88 11.29
C GLY A 117 -0.50 13.11 10.04
N GLY A 118 0.22 12.08 9.63
CA GLY A 118 -0.05 11.25 8.46
C GLY A 118 1.17 10.50 7.97
N ASN A 119 1.02 9.73 6.92
CA ASN A 119 2.06 8.91 6.32
C ASN A 119 2.39 9.36 4.90
N ASN A 120 3.44 8.83 4.32
CA ASN A 120 3.84 9.07 2.92
C ASN A 120 3.99 10.57 2.61
N ALA A 121 3.18 11.12 1.71
CA ALA A 121 3.23 12.54 1.37
C ALA A 121 2.68 13.46 2.47
N ASN A 122 1.95 12.92 3.44
CA ASN A 122 1.50 13.65 4.63
C ASN A 122 2.44 13.45 5.82
N SER A 123 3.56 12.74 5.64
CA SER A 123 4.57 12.51 6.67
C SER A 123 5.30 13.80 7.03
N THR A 124 5.46 14.04 8.32
CA THR A 124 6.25 15.16 8.85
C THR A 124 7.72 14.79 9.08
N ILE A 125 8.14 13.60 8.69
CA ILE A 125 9.49 13.08 8.96
C ILE A 125 10.59 14.00 8.42
N ARG A 126 10.35 14.70 7.30
CA ARG A 126 11.32 15.65 6.74
C ARG A 126 11.58 16.84 7.67
N GLU A 127 10.58 17.21 8.48
CA GLU A 127 10.62 18.35 9.38
C GLU A 127 11.09 17.93 10.79
N THR A 128 10.85 16.67 11.14
CA THR A 128 11.07 16.14 12.51
C THR A 128 12.23 15.16 12.63
N PHE A 129 12.81 14.73 11.49
CA PHE A 129 13.90 13.76 11.49
C PHE A 129 15.20 14.38 12.02
N ASP A 130 15.69 13.79 13.09
CA ASP A 130 16.99 14.13 13.69
C ASP A 130 17.92 12.91 13.54
N PRO A 131 18.94 12.98 12.67
CA PRO A 131 19.85 11.86 12.44
C PRO A 131 20.65 11.47 13.68
N GLU A 132 20.83 12.36 14.66
CA GLU A 132 21.53 12.06 15.91
C GLU A 132 20.66 11.28 16.91
N LYS A 133 19.34 11.30 16.74
CA LYS A 133 18.36 10.59 17.57
C LYS A 133 17.84 9.30 16.94
N VAL A 134 18.59 8.70 16.03
CA VAL A 134 18.19 7.41 15.43
C VAL A 134 18.20 6.33 16.51
N PRO A 135 17.06 5.69 16.79
CA PRO A 135 17.01 4.64 17.80
C PRO A 135 17.86 3.43 17.36
N PRO A 136 18.34 2.62 18.30
CA PRO A 136 19.06 1.40 17.99
C PRO A 136 18.22 0.53 17.05
N GLN A 137 18.89 -0.19 16.15
CA GLN A 137 18.19 -1.02 15.16
C GLN A 137 17.24 -1.99 15.86
N PRO A 138 15.99 -2.09 15.38
CA PRO A 138 15.02 -3.00 15.99
C PRO A 138 15.50 -4.44 15.89
N VAL A 139 15.22 -5.21 16.94
CA VAL A 139 15.45 -6.66 16.94
C VAL A 139 14.67 -7.28 15.77
N SER A 140 15.34 -8.09 14.97
CA SER A 140 14.70 -8.78 13.84
C SER A 140 13.54 -9.65 14.33
N ALA A 141 12.34 -9.35 13.87
CA ALA A 141 11.18 -10.17 14.18
C ALA A 141 11.26 -11.55 13.47
N PRO A 142 10.77 -12.63 14.07
CA PRO A 142 10.78 -13.94 13.44
C PRO A 142 9.95 -13.92 12.15
N ARG A 143 10.50 -14.45 11.06
CA ARG A 143 9.78 -14.57 9.78
C ARG A 143 8.66 -15.58 9.93
N LEU A 144 7.43 -15.14 9.77
CA LEU A 144 6.26 -16.00 9.77
C LEU A 144 6.01 -16.54 8.35
N THR A 145 6.11 -17.85 8.19
CA THR A 145 5.80 -18.54 6.92
C THR A 145 4.30 -18.81 6.78
N GLY A 146 3.78 -18.91 5.55
CA GLY A 146 2.37 -19.30 5.30
C GLY A 146 1.34 -18.16 5.42
N GLN A 147 1.75 -16.93 5.66
CA GLN A 147 0.83 -15.80 5.89
C GLN A 147 0.00 -15.40 4.67
N THR A 148 0.48 -15.63 3.44
CA THR A 148 -0.21 -15.17 2.22
C THR A 148 -1.59 -15.80 2.06
N VAL A 149 -1.73 -17.09 2.35
CA VAL A 149 -3.02 -17.80 2.28
C VAL A 149 -3.94 -17.31 3.40
N ALA A 150 -3.42 -17.20 4.63
CA ALA A 150 -4.19 -16.70 5.77
C ALA A 150 -4.66 -15.24 5.55
N MET A 151 -3.83 -14.39 4.96
CA MET A 151 -4.21 -13.03 4.56
C MET A 151 -5.31 -13.04 3.50
N GLY A 152 -5.21 -13.91 2.50
CA GLY A 152 -6.24 -14.07 1.47
C GLY A 152 -7.60 -14.49 2.06
N LEU A 153 -7.60 -15.49 2.96
CA LEU A 153 -8.80 -15.95 3.65
C LEU A 153 -9.42 -14.86 4.55
N ARG A 154 -8.60 -14.12 5.29
CA ARG A 154 -9.05 -12.99 6.11
C ARG A 154 -9.67 -11.88 5.25
N ALA A 155 -9.02 -11.54 4.14
CA ALA A 155 -9.54 -10.55 3.20
C ALA A 155 -10.87 -11.01 2.59
N TRP A 156 -10.98 -12.28 2.19
CA TRP A 156 -12.20 -12.86 1.69
C TRP A 156 -13.33 -12.79 2.73
N ALA A 157 -13.09 -13.25 3.96
CA ALA A 157 -14.07 -13.20 5.05
C ALA A 157 -14.52 -11.76 5.35
N TYR A 158 -13.58 -10.81 5.35
CA TYR A 158 -13.88 -9.38 5.51
C TYR A 158 -14.84 -8.87 4.43
N PHE A 159 -14.54 -9.14 3.15
CA PHE A 159 -15.38 -8.67 2.06
C PHE A 159 -16.75 -9.35 1.99
N VAL A 160 -16.84 -10.63 2.36
CA VAL A 160 -18.13 -11.32 2.50
C VAL A 160 -18.95 -10.67 3.61
N ALA A 161 -18.39 -10.46 4.78
CA ALA A 161 -19.07 -9.81 5.91
C ALA A 161 -19.47 -8.35 5.58
N HIS A 162 -18.58 -7.58 4.95
CA HIS A 162 -18.87 -6.22 4.47
C HIS A 162 -20.09 -6.22 3.52
N ARG A 163 -20.10 -7.12 2.54
CA ARG A 163 -21.16 -7.14 1.52
C ARG A 163 -22.50 -7.62 2.07
N SER A 164 -22.51 -8.68 2.89
CA SER A 164 -23.74 -9.25 3.45
C SER A 164 -24.46 -8.27 4.40
N THR A 165 -23.71 -7.34 5.00
CA THR A 165 -24.24 -6.37 5.96
C THR A 165 -24.36 -4.95 5.40
N ARG A 166 -24.10 -4.74 4.10
CA ARG A 166 -24.06 -3.40 3.49
C ARG A 166 -25.31 -2.55 3.78
N HIS A 167 -26.47 -3.18 3.80
CA HIS A 167 -27.74 -2.52 4.08
C HIS A 167 -27.84 -1.89 5.49
N ARG A 168 -26.96 -2.28 6.42
CA ARG A 168 -26.90 -1.76 7.80
C ARG A 168 -25.98 -0.55 7.93
N PHE A 169 -25.21 -0.20 6.89
CA PHE A 169 -24.18 0.83 6.93
C PHE A 169 -24.43 1.86 5.83
N GLU A 170 -25.57 2.53 5.92
CA GLU A 170 -25.93 3.60 4.99
C GLU A 170 -24.92 4.75 5.05
N GLY A 171 -24.57 5.29 3.89
CA GLY A 171 -23.59 6.38 3.78
C GLY A 171 -22.12 5.99 3.88
N TYR A 172 -21.79 4.70 4.15
CA TYR A 172 -20.40 4.25 4.10
C TYR A 172 -20.05 3.68 2.73
N THR A 173 -19.02 4.26 2.09
CA THR A 173 -18.42 3.74 0.85
C THR A 173 -17.02 3.22 1.13
N HIS A 174 -16.82 1.94 0.86
CA HIS A 174 -15.51 1.33 1.06
C HIS A 174 -14.50 1.85 0.02
N HIS A 175 -13.29 2.20 0.44
CA HIS A 175 -12.24 2.75 -0.43
C HIS A 175 -11.79 1.81 -1.57
N ARG A 176 -12.09 0.51 -1.49
CA ARG A 176 -11.85 -0.52 -2.51
C ARG A 176 -13.15 -1.17 -2.94
N GLU A 177 -14.15 -0.36 -3.30
CA GLU A 177 -15.44 -0.89 -3.72
C GLU A 177 -15.33 -1.53 -5.12
N ARG A 178 -15.26 -2.85 -5.16
CA ARG A 178 -15.24 -3.65 -6.39
C ARG A 178 -16.41 -4.61 -6.42
N ARG A 179 -16.95 -4.86 -7.63
CA ARG A 179 -17.99 -5.87 -7.81
C ARG A 179 -17.38 -7.26 -7.69
N LEU A 180 -18.00 -8.18 -6.94
CA LEU A 180 -17.51 -9.57 -6.78
C LEU A 180 -17.23 -10.27 -8.12
N ARG A 181 -18.05 -10.00 -9.13
CA ARG A 181 -17.86 -10.52 -10.49
C ARG A 181 -16.54 -10.07 -11.11
N ASP A 182 -16.16 -8.82 -10.87
CA ASP A 182 -14.92 -8.24 -11.41
C ASP A 182 -13.71 -8.78 -10.65
N GLU A 183 -13.85 -8.99 -9.34
CA GLU A 183 -12.82 -9.66 -8.51
C GLU A 183 -12.62 -11.13 -8.96
N PHE A 184 -13.69 -11.88 -9.19
CA PHE A 184 -13.59 -13.27 -9.67
C PHE A 184 -12.90 -13.34 -11.04
N ARG A 185 -13.29 -12.45 -11.97
CA ARG A 185 -12.63 -12.33 -13.27
C ARG A 185 -11.15 -11.94 -13.13
N PHE A 186 -10.86 -11.07 -12.18
CA PHE A 186 -9.49 -10.70 -11.85
C PHE A 186 -8.67 -11.91 -11.38
N TRP A 187 -9.20 -12.72 -10.47
CA TRP A 187 -8.51 -13.91 -9.96
C TRP A 187 -8.21 -14.94 -11.06
N ILE A 188 -9.20 -15.27 -11.89
CA ILE A 188 -9.02 -16.18 -13.03
C ILE A 188 -7.97 -15.62 -13.99
N ARG A 189 -8.09 -14.35 -14.35
CA ARG A 189 -7.15 -13.70 -15.29
C ARG A 189 -5.74 -13.62 -14.68
N SER A 190 -5.62 -13.35 -13.41
CA SER A 190 -4.34 -13.31 -12.69
C SER A 190 -3.68 -14.68 -12.69
N PHE A 191 -4.44 -15.73 -12.38
CA PHE A 191 -3.94 -17.10 -12.41
C PHE A 191 -3.44 -17.48 -13.82
N TYR A 192 -4.28 -17.32 -14.84
CA TYR A 192 -3.90 -17.62 -16.23
C TYR A 192 -2.67 -16.83 -16.69
N ARG A 193 -2.61 -15.54 -16.40
CA ARG A 193 -1.46 -14.71 -16.81
C ARG A 193 -0.18 -15.08 -16.09
N ARG A 194 -0.26 -15.47 -14.83
CA ARG A 194 0.92 -15.93 -14.07
C ARG A 194 1.45 -17.25 -14.64
N THR A 195 0.57 -18.20 -14.91
CA THR A 195 0.97 -19.49 -15.50
C THR A 195 1.54 -19.31 -16.90
N ALA A 196 0.89 -18.50 -17.76
CA ALA A 196 1.34 -18.24 -19.12
C ALA A 196 2.67 -17.46 -19.20
N ALA A 197 3.00 -16.65 -18.19
CA ALA A 197 4.28 -15.92 -18.13
C ALA A 197 5.37 -16.67 -17.38
N HIS A 198 5.02 -17.72 -16.63
CA HIS A 198 5.89 -18.32 -15.62
C HIS A 198 7.25 -18.77 -16.18
N ARG A 199 7.28 -19.44 -17.32
CA ARG A 199 8.53 -19.94 -17.92
C ARG A 199 9.44 -18.77 -18.30
N HIS A 200 8.95 -17.83 -19.09
CA HIS A 200 9.71 -16.65 -19.52
C HIS A 200 10.23 -15.85 -18.33
N ASP A 201 9.35 -15.55 -17.36
CA ASP A 201 9.73 -14.76 -16.18
C ASP A 201 10.76 -15.51 -15.31
N ALA A 202 10.63 -16.84 -15.18
CA ALA A 202 11.57 -17.66 -14.42
C ALA A 202 12.95 -17.75 -15.11
N ASP A 203 12.97 -17.88 -16.42
CA ASP A 203 14.21 -17.91 -17.20
C ASP A 203 14.93 -16.57 -17.12
N LEU A 204 14.22 -15.46 -17.32
CA LEU A 204 14.78 -14.11 -17.17
C LEU A 204 15.34 -13.88 -15.75
N VAL A 205 14.58 -14.25 -14.71
CA VAL A 205 15.06 -14.11 -13.33
C VAL A 205 16.29 -14.98 -13.09
N ARG A 206 16.32 -16.21 -13.59
CA ARG A 206 17.48 -17.11 -13.46
C ARG A 206 18.73 -16.52 -14.14
N GLU A 207 18.58 -15.99 -15.34
CA GLU A 207 19.67 -15.34 -16.09
C GLU A 207 20.21 -14.11 -15.35
N VAL A 208 19.31 -13.27 -14.81
CA VAL A 208 19.70 -12.12 -13.97
C VAL A 208 20.47 -12.58 -12.73
N LEU A 209 19.97 -13.59 -12.02
CA LEU A 209 20.57 -14.03 -10.76
C LEU A 209 21.89 -14.83 -10.97
N SER A 210 22.10 -15.42 -12.14
CA SER A 210 23.37 -16.06 -12.49
C SER A 210 24.47 -15.06 -12.87
N GLY A 211 24.14 -13.75 -13.04
CA GLY A 211 25.07 -12.75 -13.49
C GLY A 211 25.37 -12.79 -15.00
N LEU A 212 24.68 -13.64 -15.76
CA LEU A 212 24.86 -13.76 -17.21
C LEU A 212 24.04 -12.71 -18.01
N TYR A 213 23.03 -12.12 -17.36
CA TYR A 213 22.21 -11.09 -17.99
C TYR A 213 23.02 -9.80 -18.18
N PRO A 214 22.89 -9.12 -19.34
CA PRO A 214 23.58 -7.87 -19.58
C PRO A 214 23.29 -6.81 -18.52
N PRO A 215 24.14 -5.79 -18.34
CA PRO A 215 23.86 -4.66 -17.45
C PRO A 215 22.48 -4.06 -17.73
N PHE A 216 21.67 -3.80 -16.70
CA PHE A 216 20.32 -3.33 -16.91
C PHE A 216 19.85 -2.30 -15.87
N PHE A 217 18.90 -1.48 -16.28
CA PHE A 217 18.10 -0.65 -15.41
C PHE A 217 16.75 -1.32 -15.13
N LEU A 218 16.18 -1.07 -13.95
CA LEU A 218 14.91 -1.63 -13.52
C LEU A 218 13.85 -0.54 -13.38
N VAL A 219 12.71 -0.70 -14.06
CA VAL A 219 11.51 0.12 -13.85
C VAL A 219 10.57 -0.65 -12.94
N ALA A 220 10.25 -0.09 -11.78
CA ALA A 220 9.29 -0.69 -10.85
C ALA A 220 7.91 -0.03 -11.00
N LEU A 221 6.95 -0.75 -11.61
CA LEU A 221 5.58 -0.28 -11.76
C LEU A 221 4.79 -0.50 -10.46
N GLN A 222 3.80 0.35 -10.23
CA GLN A 222 2.87 0.28 -9.10
C GLN A 222 1.54 -0.33 -9.52
N VAL A 223 0.70 -0.67 -8.54
CA VAL A 223 -0.70 -1.07 -8.82
C VAL A 223 -1.41 0.11 -9.48
N HIS A 224 -2.23 -0.16 -10.51
CA HIS A 224 -2.88 0.90 -11.30
C HIS A 224 -3.82 1.82 -10.48
N ASP A 225 -4.41 1.29 -9.39
CA ASP A 225 -5.27 2.03 -8.47
C ASP A 225 -4.58 2.33 -7.12
N ASP A 226 -3.24 2.32 -7.10
CA ASP A 226 -2.47 2.71 -5.93
C ASP A 226 -2.77 4.16 -5.54
N MET A 227 -3.19 4.36 -4.29
CA MET A 227 -3.52 5.69 -3.78
C MET A 227 -2.30 6.62 -3.80
N GLN A 228 -1.09 6.09 -3.57
CA GLN A 228 0.15 6.87 -3.63
C GLN A 228 0.41 7.36 -5.06
N LEU A 229 0.23 6.50 -6.05
CA LEU A 229 0.37 6.90 -7.45
C LEU A 229 -0.69 7.94 -7.84
N ARG A 230 -1.97 7.70 -7.48
CA ARG A 230 -3.09 8.57 -7.87
C ARG A 230 -3.08 9.94 -7.18
N ARG A 231 -2.67 10.01 -5.92
CA ARG A 231 -2.70 11.23 -5.12
C ARG A 231 -1.40 12.01 -5.14
N HIS A 232 -0.29 11.29 -5.15
CA HIS A 232 1.04 11.85 -4.95
C HIS A 232 1.98 11.59 -6.13
N GLY A 233 1.51 10.90 -7.18
CA GLY A 233 2.26 10.65 -8.40
C GLY A 233 2.32 11.84 -9.37
N ARG A 234 1.90 13.05 -8.97
CA ARG A 234 1.93 14.28 -9.78
C ARG A 234 1.34 14.10 -11.19
N GLY A 235 0.26 13.35 -11.32
CA GLY A 235 -0.42 13.05 -12.58
C GLY A 235 0.17 11.89 -13.38
N TRP A 236 1.28 11.30 -12.97
CA TRP A 236 1.83 10.12 -13.61
C TRP A 236 0.93 8.90 -13.49
N GLN A 237 0.81 8.19 -14.59
CA GLN A 237 0.20 6.86 -14.66
C GLN A 237 1.26 5.87 -15.15
N ASN A 238 1.11 4.58 -14.81
CA ASN A 238 2.07 3.55 -15.21
C ASN A 238 2.42 3.58 -16.71
N MET A 239 1.43 3.83 -17.59
CA MET A 239 1.66 3.82 -19.04
C MET A 239 2.44 5.04 -19.52
N THR A 240 2.03 6.25 -19.13
CA THR A 240 2.72 7.50 -19.51
C THR A 240 4.12 7.56 -18.93
N PHE A 241 4.27 7.08 -17.69
CA PHE A 241 5.59 6.94 -17.06
C PHE A 241 6.48 5.94 -17.79
N THR A 242 5.96 4.75 -18.14
CA THR A 242 6.73 3.76 -18.91
C THR A 242 7.16 4.31 -20.26
N GLU A 243 6.26 4.99 -20.95
CA GLU A 243 6.55 5.60 -22.24
C GLU A 243 7.68 6.63 -22.14
N MET A 244 7.64 7.52 -21.17
CA MET A 244 8.70 8.51 -20.91
C MET A 244 10.04 7.82 -20.63
N VAL A 245 10.03 6.74 -19.81
CA VAL A 245 11.26 5.99 -19.52
C VAL A 245 11.81 5.30 -20.78
N LEU A 246 10.96 4.70 -21.63
CA LEU A 246 11.37 4.07 -22.88
C LEU A 246 12.00 5.10 -23.84
N GLN A 247 11.41 6.29 -23.96
CA GLN A 247 11.97 7.38 -24.78
C GLN A 247 13.34 7.82 -24.27
N SER A 248 13.48 8.02 -22.95
CA SER A 248 14.73 8.38 -22.32
C SER A 248 15.79 7.30 -22.51
N PHE A 249 15.42 6.04 -22.29
CA PHE A 249 16.29 4.87 -22.45
C PHE A 249 16.79 4.74 -23.89
N ARG A 250 15.88 4.87 -24.88
CA ARG A 250 16.26 4.84 -26.31
C ARG A 250 17.29 5.91 -26.65
N ARG A 251 17.12 7.12 -26.11
CA ARG A 251 17.95 8.27 -26.43
C ARG A 251 19.32 8.25 -25.76
N SER A 252 19.36 7.77 -24.50
CA SER A 252 20.50 8.06 -23.61
C SER A 252 21.15 6.83 -22.96
N ALA A 253 20.54 5.63 -23.06
CA ALA A 253 21.14 4.47 -22.44
C ALA A 253 22.36 3.96 -23.21
N PRO A 254 23.45 3.60 -22.51
CA PRO A 254 24.66 3.09 -23.15
C PRO A 254 24.38 1.85 -24.03
N PRO A 255 25.13 1.65 -25.11
CA PRO A 255 25.06 0.40 -25.87
C PRO A 255 25.29 -0.81 -25.01
N GLY A 256 24.62 -1.94 -25.31
CA GLY A 256 24.71 -3.17 -24.52
C GLY A 256 23.94 -3.17 -23.20
N THR A 257 23.34 -2.04 -22.81
CA THR A 257 22.49 -1.95 -21.61
C THR A 257 21.05 -2.35 -21.93
N ARG A 258 20.42 -3.06 -21.01
CA ARG A 258 19.01 -3.49 -21.10
C ARG A 258 18.12 -2.73 -20.11
N LEU A 259 16.81 -2.85 -20.30
CA LEU A 259 15.80 -2.33 -19.40
C LEU A 259 14.82 -3.44 -19.04
N ILE A 260 14.59 -3.65 -17.76
CA ILE A 260 13.54 -4.56 -17.26
C ILE A 260 12.38 -3.72 -16.70
N VAL A 261 11.20 -3.84 -17.31
CA VAL A 261 9.97 -3.22 -16.80
C VAL A 261 9.22 -4.24 -15.96
N LYS A 262 9.27 -4.09 -14.65
CA LYS A 262 8.68 -5.05 -13.71
C LYS A 262 7.29 -4.60 -13.24
N ALA A 263 6.29 -5.48 -13.47
CA ALA A 263 4.94 -5.29 -12.95
C ALA A 263 4.87 -5.45 -11.44
N HIS A 264 3.90 -4.78 -10.82
CA HIS A 264 3.57 -5.04 -9.43
C HIS A 264 2.87 -6.40 -9.30
N PRO A 265 3.21 -7.24 -8.31
CA PRO A 265 2.62 -8.59 -8.15
C PRO A 265 1.10 -8.60 -8.04
N LEU A 266 0.50 -7.55 -7.47
CA LEU A 266 -0.95 -7.42 -7.30
C LEU A 266 -1.67 -6.83 -8.54
N ASP A 267 -0.96 -6.41 -9.58
CA ASP A 267 -1.56 -5.78 -10.77
C ASP A 267 -1.73 -6.72 -11.97
N VAL A 268 -1.33 -7.98 -11.82
CA VAL A 268 -1.29 -8.97 -12.92
C VAL A 268 -2.65 -9.22 -13.57
N GLY A 269 -3.74 -9.13 -12.80
CA GLY A 269 -5.11 -9.32 -13.28
C GLY A 269 -5.78 -8.08 -13.84
N HIS A 270 -5.27 -6.89 -13.52
CA HIS A 270 -5.85 -5.62 -13.92
C HIS A 270 -5.30 -5.13 -15.25
N GLY A 271 -6.18 -4.60 -16.10
CA GLY A 271 -5.81 -3.99 -17.38
C GLY A 271 -5.09 -4.90 -18.37
N HIS A 272 -4.55 -4.29 -19.41
CA HIS A 272 -3.76 -4.94 -20.46
C HIS A 272 -2.30 -4.47 -20.45
N HIS A 273 -1.73 -4.23 -19.25
CA HIS A 273 -0.40 -3.63 -19.10
C HIS A 273 0.67 -4.33 -19.94
N ARG A 274 0.77 -5.67 -19.87
CA ARG A 274 1.73 -6.44 -20.68
C ARG A 274 1.59 -6.17 -22.18
N LYS A 275 0.34 -6.22 -22.70
CA LYS A 275 0.09 -5.96 -24.13
C LYS A 275 0.44 -4.55 -24.52
N ASN A 276 0.06 -3.57 -23.70
CA ASN A 276 0.29 -2.16 -23.97
C ASN A 276 1.78 -1.81 -23.88
N ILE A 277 2.50 -2.32 -22.88
CA ILE A 277 3.95 -2.11 -22.74
C ILE A 277 4.70 -2.76 -23.90
N ARG A 278 4.36 -3.99 -24.31
CA ARG A 278 4.95 -4.63 -25.49
C ARG A 278 4.66 -3.85 -26.77
N ARG A 279 3.50 -3.21 -26.88
CA ARG A 279 3.21 -2.32 -28.01
C ARG A 279 4.14 -1.10 -28.02
N LEU A 280 4.34 -0.45 -26.87
CA LEU A 280 5.27 0.67 -26.72
C LEU A 280 6.71 0.25 -27.04
N ILE A 281 7.17 -0.89 -26.53
CA ILE A 281 8.50 -1.43 -26.82
C ILE A 281 8.71 -1.55 -28.34
N ARG A 282 7.74 -2.13 -29.05
CA ARG A 282 7.79 -2.22 -30.53
C ARG A 282 7.73 -0.86 -31.21
N GLN A 283 6.87 0.03 -30.74
CA GLN A 283 6.74 1.38 -31.29
C GLN A 283 8.05 2.16 -31.24
N TYR A 284 8.88 1.90 -30.21
CA TYR A 284 10.19 2.54 -30.04
C TYR A 284 11.36 1.72 -30.58
N GLY A 285 11.13 0.53 -31.19
CA GLY A 285 12.19 -0.32 -31.72
C GLY A 285 13.15 -0.81 -30.66
N LEU A 286 12.61 -1.25 -29.52
CA LEU A 286 13.37 -1.64 -28.32
C LEU A 286 13.22 -3.13 -27.96
N GLU A 287 12.72 -3.96 -28.89
CA GLU A 287 12.43 -5.38 -28.65
C GLU A 287 13.63 -6.17 -28.14
N ASP A 288 14.81 -5.86 -28.63
CA ASP A 288 16.05 -6.55 -28.28
C ASP A 288 16.69 -5.99 -26.99
N ARG A 289 16.17 -4.89 -26.45
CA ARG A 289 16.78 -4.18 -25.32
C ARG A 289 15.87 -4.06 -24.10
N VAL A 290 14.57 -4.32 -24.22
CA VAL A 290 13.60 -4.12 -23.15
C VAL A 290 12.79 -5.38 -22.90
N GLU A 291 12.85 -5.86 -21.66
CA GLU A 291 12.08 -7.01 -21.19
C GLU A 291 10.93 -6.58 -20.25
N TYR A 292 9.82 -7.31 -20.32
CA TYR A 292 8.71 -7.13 -19.40
C TYR A 292 8.64 -8.32 -18.43
N LEU A 293 8.94 -8.08 -17.16
CA LEU A 293 8.89 -9.05 -16.08
C LEU A 293 7.56 -8.91 -15.33
N GLN A 294 6.64 -9.86 -15.54
CA GLN A 294 5.33 -9.85 -14.90
C GLN A 294 5.38 -10.38 -13.47
N SER A 295 6.13 -11.45 -13.23
CA SER A 295 6.24 -12.13 -11.94
C SER A 295 7.72 -12.29 -11.58
N GLY A 296 8.01 -12.52 -10.30
CA GLY A 296 9.37 -12.73 -9.82
C GLY A 296 9.73 -11.84 -8.62
N PRO A 297 10.76 -12.23 -7.88
CA PRO A 297 11.18 -11.54 -6.67
C PRO A 297 11.78 -10.17 -6.99
N LEU A 298 11.30 -9.12 -6.32
CA LEU A 298 11.80 -7.76 -6.57
C LEU A 298 13.24 -7.60 -6.06
N LEU A 299 13.48 -7.92 -4.79
CA LEU A 299 14.76 -7.62 -4.14
C LEU A 299 15.96 -8.33 -4.78
N PRO A 300 15.92 -9.64 -5.12
CA PRO A 300 17.01 -10.26 -5.86
C PRO A 300 17.30 -9.57 -7.20
N VAL A 301 16.27 -9.21 -7.98
CA VAL A 301 16.44 -8.51 -9.27
C VAL A 301 17.02 -7.11 -9.07
N VAL A 302 16.56 -6.36 -8.07
CA VAL A 302 17.08 -5.02 -7.73
C VAL A 302 18.59 -5.06 -7.47
N ARG A 303 19.09 -6.05 -6.74
CA ARG A 303 20.51 -6.17 -6.38
C ARG A 303 21.46 -6.28 -7.58
N HIS A 304 20.96 -6.71 -8.72
CA HIS A 304 21.74 -6.86 -9.96
C HIS A 304 21.55 -5.66 -10.91
N ALA A 305 20.63 -4.74 -10.61
CA ALA A 305 20.36 -3.60 -11.46
C ALA A 305 21.46 -2.51 -11.33
N LYS A 306 21.73 -1.79 -12.40
CA LYS A 306 22.59 -0.57 -12.40
C LYS A 306 21.88 0.66 -11.82
N GLY A 307 20.56 0.63 -11.80
CA GLY A 307 19.71 1.68 -11.24
C GLY A 307 18.25 1.30 -11.30
N LEU A 308 17.43 1.92 -10.46
CA LEU A 308 15.98 1.73 -10.43
C LEU A 308 15.27 3.05 -10.74
N VAL A 309 14.21 2.97 -11.53
CA VAL A 309 13.34 4.11 -11.87
C VAL A 309 11.92 3.78 -11.43
N SER A 310 11.29 4.66 -10.68
CA SER A 310 9.88 4.51 -10.27
C SER A 310 9.26 5.88 -10.06
N VAL A 311 7.94 5.98 -9.92
CA VAL A 311 7.29 7.26 -9.58
C VAL A 311 7.47 7.56 -8.08
N ASN A 312 6.93 6.70 -7.22
CA ASN A 312 7.04 6.85 -5.76
C ASN A 312 6.89 5.48 -5.05
N SER A 313 7.45 4.43 -5.67
CA SER A 313 7.36 3.07 -5.15
C SER A 313 8.33 2.83 -3.99
N THR A 314 7.89 2.07 -2.99
CA THR A 314 8.79 1.56 -1.93
C THR A 314 9.92 0.66 -2.45
N ALA A 315 9.85 0.21 -3.71
CA ALA A 315 10.96 -0.44 -4.41
C ALA A 315 12.22 0.45 -4.45
N GLY A 316 12.06 1.78 -4.48
CA GLY A 316 13.18 2.73 -4.38
C GLY A 316 13.94 2.60 -3.07
N ILE A 317 13.24 2.46 -1.95
CA ILE A 317 13.89 2.25 -0.63
C ILE A 317 14.66 0.93 -0.61
N ALA A 318 14.09 -0.13 -1.19
CA ALA A 318 14.77 -1.41 -1.32
C ALA A 318 16.05 -1.31 -2.16
N ALA A 319 16.03 -0.50 -3.23
CA ALA A 319 17.20 -0.24 -4.06
C ALA A 319 18.26 0.54 -3.29
N LEU A 320 17.92 1.67 -2.66
CA LEU A 320 18.84 2.50 -1.87
C LEU A 320 19.52 1.69 -0.76
N ARG A 321 18.79 0.84 -0.04
CA ARG A 321 19.35 -0.07 0.97
C ARG A 321 20.35 -1.09 0.43
N ASN A 322 20.37 -1.32 -0.86
CA ASN A 322 21.32 -2.19 -1.55
C ASN A 322 22.31 -1.38 -2.41
N HIS A 323 22.48 -0.09 -2.12
CA HIS A 323 23.40 0.82 -2.81
C HIS A 323 23.14 0.95 -4.32
N ILE A 324 21.89 0.71 -4.75
CA ILE A 324 21.47 0.87 -6.15
C ILE A 324 20.90 2.28 -6.34
N PRO A 325 21.42 3.08 -7.29
CA PRO A 325 20.90 4.41 -7.59
C PRO A 325 19.41 4.40 -7.95
N VAL A 326 18.68 5.44 -7.52
CA VAL A 326 17.23 5.56 -7.74
C VAL A 326 16.88 6.89 -8.36
N ILE A 327 15.99 6.85 -9.34
CA ILE A 327 15.25 8.01 -9.87
C ILE A 327 13.78 7.80 -9.49
N ALA A 328 13.18 8.78 -8.76
CA ALA A 328 11.79 8.74 -8.33
C ALA A 328 11.12 10.12 -8.45
#